data_01fa586ccc2a5a844e894a57ddc8a886
#
_entry.id   01fa586ccc2a5a844e894a57ddc8a886
#
_cell.length_a   1.000
_cell.length_b   1.000
_cell.length_c   1.000
_cell.angle_alpha   90.00
_cell.angle_beta   90.00
_cell.angle_gamma   90.00
#
_symmetry.space_group_name_H-M   'P 1'
#
loop_
_entity.id
_entity.type
_entity.pdbx_description
1 polymer ?
#
loop_
_entity_poly.entity_id
_entity_poly.type
_entity_poly.pdbx_seq_one_letter_code
_entity_poly.pdbx_strand_id
1 'polypeptide(L)'
;MHFFYSFAIILLEGPMEEKAIEILKILNDHKYEAFIVGGYVRDTLLNRKTTDIDICTSATPKEILEIFENVVISDMQYGSVVVVHKGVRFDVTTFRKEIKYENNRKPVKIKYIKDLKKDLLRRDFTINTLCMNSKGEILDILNIKKDIDDKVLRTVGNPRYRIKEDSLRILRCIRLATVLDFDIEKKTKYFLSKYGYLLNKLSMDRKKEELDKIFLSRNNEKGRKLLIELNLTNVLNLPKLNNIVLCTDLLGIWCQLEVDDIYPFTKVEKEQMKELRVLLKQDSIDNYSLYKYGLYLCTVYADIKGISKRKLNSDYHNLKITSKKDICVSGGDIIKILNRKPGKYIKDIIEDLEKSILNDKLDNNYEEIKKYILDNYKEDETK
;
A
#
# COMPACT_ATOMS: atom_id res chain seq x y z
N MET A 1 15.04 1.95 41.28
CA MET A 1 15.73 2.93 40.42
C MET A 1 16.25 2.17 39.20
N HIS A 2 15.50 2.16 38.07
CA HIS A 2 15.97 1.47 36.86
C HIS A 2 16.84 2.46 36.10
N PHE A 3 18.12 2.19 35.99
CA PHE A 3 19.01 2.93 35.08
C PHE A 3 18.65 2.56 33.67
N PHE A 4 17.95 3.46 32.97
CA PHE A 4 17.75 3.36 31.53
C PHE A 4 19.02 3.93 30.87
N TYR A 5 19.68 3.17 30.02
CA TYR A 5 20.78 3.67 29.22
C TYR A 5 20.22 4.55 28.11
N SER A 6 20.31 5.88 28.28
CA SER A 6 20.14 6.83 27.20
C SER A 6 21.40 6.83 26.33
N PHE A 7 21.27 6.60 25.03
CA PHE A 7 22.43 6.56 24.12
C PHE A 7 22.40 7.66 23.04
N ALA A 8 21.33 8.42 22.92
CA ALA A 8 21.23 9.56 22.02
C ALA A 8 20.20 10.56 22.54
N ILE A 9 20.47 11.85 22.30
CA ILE A 9 19.51 12.94 22.44
C ILE A 9 19.23 13.43 21.02
N ILE A 10 17.96 13.42 20.61
CA ILE A 10 17.56 13.93 19.32
C ILE A 10 17.03 15.34 19.51
N LEU A 11 17.59 16.29 18.75
CA LEU A 11 16.97 17.60 18.57
C LEU A 11 15.70 17.42 17.77
N LEU A 12 14.56 17.66 18.40
CA LEU A 12 13.23 17.51 17.80
C LEU A 12 12.98 18.76 16.93
N GLU A 13 12.96 18.54 15.63
CA GLU A 13 12.89 19.63 14.64
C GLU A 13 11.56 19.65 13.89
N GLY A 14 10.41 19.50 14.58
CA GLY A 14 9.15 19.55 13.85
C GLY A 14 7.94 19.86 14.74
N PRO A 15 6.90 20.53 14.20
CA PRO A 15 5.73 20.95 14.96
C PRO A 15 4.87 19.76 15.46
N MET A 16 5.03 18.57 14.88
CA MET A 16 4.34 17.36 15.31
C MET A 16 5.03 16.71 16.51
N GLU A 17 6.34 16.66 16.49
CA GLU A 17 7.18 16.15 17.58
C GLU A 17 7.00 16.96 18.84
N GLU A 18 6.99 18.30 18.73
CA GLU A 18 6.74 19.20 19.86
C GLU A 18 5.39 18.90 20.52
N LYS A 19 4.33 18.70 19.73
CA LYS A 19 3.00 18.35 20.23
C LYS A 19 2.96 16.98 20.90
N ALA A 20 3.69 15.99 20.35
CA ALA A 20 3.82 14.68 20.99
C ALA A 20 4.52 14.80 22.36
N ILE A 21 5.61 15.58 22.44
CA ILE A 21 6.31 15.84 23.71
C ILE A 21 5.41 16.57 24.73
N GLU A 22 4.57 17.49 24.30
CA GLU A 22 3.58 18.11 25.19
C GLU A 22 2.64 17.07 25.80
N ILE A 23 2.13 16.11 25.01
CA ILE A 23 1.31 15.00 25.52
C ILE A 23 2.08 14.17 26.56
N LEU A 24 3.36 13.84 26.29
CA LEU A 24 4.18 13.14 27.28
C LEU A 24 4.33 13.93 28.56
N LYS A 25 4.57 15.25 28.49
CA LYS A 25 4.68 16.13 29.67
C LYS A 25 3.38 16.14 30.46
N ILE A 26 2.23 16.35 29.81
CA ILE A 26 0.91 16.33 30.45
C ILE A 26 0.70 15.00 31.21
N LEU A 27 0.98 13.85 30.58
CA LEU A 27 0.85 12.56 31.24
C LEU A 27 1.81 12.39 32.42
N ASN A 28 3.06 12.86 32.28
CA ASN A 28 4.07 12.80 33.35
C ASN A 28 3.68 13.69 34.54
N ASP A 29 3.11 14.87 34.31
CA ASP A 29 2.64 15.80 35.38
C ASP A 29 1.52 15.14 36.19
N HIS A 30 0.67 14.31 35.53
CA HIS A 30 -0.35 13.48 36.18
C HIS A 30 0.23 12.15 36.76
N LYS A 31 1.56 12.03 36.87
CA LYS A 31 2.27 10.88 37.45
C LYS A 31 2.16 9.58 36.66
N TYR A 32 1.88 9.65 35.37
CA TYR A 32 1.92 8.51 34.46
C TYR A 32 3.21 8.53 33.65
N GLU A 33 3.84 7.36 33.50
CA GLU A 33 4.96 7.21 32.56
C GLU A 33 4.41 7.27 31.12
N ALA A 34 5.09 8.01 30.25
CA ALA A 34 4.72 8.12 28.84
C ALA A 34 5.96 8.26 27.97
N PHE A 35 5.93 7.59 26.81
CA PHE A 35 7.04 7.55 25.85
C PHE A 35 6.52 7.52 24.42
N ILE A 36 7.23 8.17 23.50
CA ILE A 36 7.13 7.89 22.07
C ILE A 36 7.81 6.54 21.84
N VAL A 37 7.25 5.68 20.96
CA VAL A 37 7.75 4.32 20.79
C VAL A 37 7.55 3.82 19.35
N GLY A 38 8.26 2.77 18.98
CA GLY A 38 8.00 2.05 17.73
C GLY A 38 8.69 2.64 16.50
N GLY A 39 7.92 2.73 15.42
CA GLY A 39 8.45 3.12 14.10
C GLY A 39 9.11 4.48 14.08
N TYR A 40 8.52 5.46 14.74
CA TYR A 40 9.03 6.82 14.80
C TYR A 40 10.46 6.88 15.36
N VAL A 41 10.71 6.30 16.55
CA VAL A 41 12.03 6.35 17.21
C VAL A 41 13.09 5.65 16.36
N ARG A 42 12.76 4.50 15.78
CA ARG A 42 13.62 3.79 14.85
C ARG A 42 13.95 4.62 13.61
N ASP A 43 12.93 5.18 12.96
CA ASP A 43 13.11 5.90 11.69
C ASP A 43 13.87 7.20 11.90
N THR A 44 13.70 7.88 13.05
CA THR A 44 14.51 9.04 13.43
C THR A 44 15.99 8.66 13.57
N LEU A 45 16.31 7.54 14.23
CA LEU A 45 17.69 7.06 14.32
C LEU A 45 18.31 6.70 12.95
N LEU A 46 17.47 6.25 12.02
CA LEU A 46 17.89 5.90 10.66
C LEU A 46 17.88 7.10 9.70
N ASN A 47 17.66 8.32 10.20
CA ASN A 47 17.52 9.56 9.42
C ASN A 47 16.44 9.42 8.31
N ARG A 48 15.34 8.73 8.62
CA ARG A 48 14.19 8.53 7.72
C ARG A 48 13.06 9.46 8.14
N LYS A 49 12.45 10.11 7.16
CA LYS A 49 11.24 10.93 7.42
C LYS A 49 10.07 10.03 7.79
N THR A 50 9.40 10.35 8.88
CA THR A 50 8.17 9.70 9.35
C THR A 50 7.30 10.72 10.06
N THR A 51 5.99 10.55 9.94
CA THR A 51 4.99 11.42 10.58
C THR A 51 4.05 10.64 11.52
N ASP A 52 4.27 9.34 11.64
CA ASP A 52 3.41 8.44 12.44
C ASP A 52 4.06 8.27 13.82
N ILE A 53 3.52 8.99 14.82
CA ILE A 53 4.06 9.02 16.19
C ILE A 53 3.12 8.24 17.10
N ASP A 54 3.56 7.05 17.52
CA ASP A 54 2.89 6.24 18.52
C ASP A 54 3.37 6.61 19.93
N ILE A 55 2.42 6.79 20.88
CA ILE A 55 2.70 7.02 22.28
C ILE A 55 2.27 5.79 23.10
N CYS A 56 3.08 5.39 24.06
CA CYS A 56 2.69 4.41 25.05
C CYS A 56 2.78 5.00 26.46
N THR A 57 1.84 4.60 27.36
CA THR A 57 1.72 5.18 28.71
C THR A 57 1.28 4.16 29.74
N SER A 58 1.60 4.43 31.02
CA SER A 58 1.05 3.70 32.16
C SER A 58 -0.38 4.08 32.53
N ALA A 59 -0.91 5.19 31.96
CA ALA A 59 -2.30 5.61 32.13
C ALA A 59 -3.24 4.65 31.39
N THR A 60 -4.35 4.28 32.03
CA THR A 60 -5.43 3.50 31.40
C THR A 60 -6.25 4.38 30.45
N PRO A 61 -7.01 3.79 29.50
CA PRO A 61 -7.88 4.57 28.61
C PRO A 61 -8.84 5.51 29.34
N LYS A 62 -9.35 5.09 30.52
CA LYS A 62 -10.23 5.95 31.35
C LYS A 62 -9.48 7.16 31.90
N GLU A 63 -8.29 6.95 32.44
CA GLU A 63 -7.43 8.03 32.94
C GLU A 63 -7.02 9.00 31.83
N ILE A 64 -6.78 8.51 30.61
CA ILE A 64 -6.50 9.38 29.45
C ILE A 64 -7.72 10.24 29.09
N LEU A 65 -8.94 9.68 29.14
CA LEU A 65 -10.20 10.43 28.93
C LEU A 65 -10.44 11.50 29.97
N GLU A 66 -9.95 11.31 31.22
CA GLU A 66 -10.05 12.31 32.30
C GLU A 66 -9.01 13.44 32.14
N ILE A 67 -7.85 13.16 31.51
CA ILE A 67 -6.75 14.12 31.36
C ILE A 67 -6.90 15.00 30.11
N PHE A 68 -7.41 14.44 29.02
CA PHE A 68 -7.49 15.13 27.73
C PHE A 68 -8.93 15.37 27.30
N GLU A 69 -9.24 16.62 26.92
CA GLU A 69 -10.59 17.02 26.48
C GLU A 69 -11.01 16.37 25.15
N ASN A 70 -10.06 16.20 24.23
CA ASN A 70 -10.33 15.74 22.87
C ASN A 70 -9.75 14.35 22.66
N VAL A 71 -10.50 13.31 23.01
CA VAL A 71 -10.12 11.91 22.83
C VAL A 71 -11.15 11.18 21.97
N VAL A 72 -10.67 10.50 20.94
CA VAL A 72 -11.51 9.61 20.11
C VAL A 72 -11.25 8.17 20.54
N ILE A 73 -12.32 7.46 20.89
CA ILE A 73 -12.24 6.04 21.23
C ILE A 73 -12.03 5.25 19.92
N SER A 74 -10.85 4.69 19.76
CA SER A 74 -10.52 3.85 18.58
C SER A 74 -10.69 2.38 18.89
N ASP A 75 -9.91 1.85 19.84
CA ASP A 75 -9.89 0.42 20.16
C ASP A 75 -9.68 0.19 21.67
N MET A 76 -10.61 0.72 22.46
CA MET A 76 -10.55 0.76 23.92
C MET A 76 -10.38 -0.65 24.55
N GLN A 77 -10.98 -1.68 23.92
CA GLN A 77 -10.85 -3.06 24.38
C GLN A 77 -9.40 -3.58 24.33
N TYR A 78 -8.55 -2.95 23.51
CA TYR A 78 -7.11 -3.26 23.41
C TYR A 78 -6.23 -2.17 24.05
N GLY A 79 -6.85 -1.20 24.76
CA GLY A 79 -6.13 -0.18 25.50
C GLY A 79 -5.58 0.95 24.64
N SER A 80 -6.14 1.19 23.45
CA SER A 80 -5.72 2.24 22.54
C SER A 80 -6.80 3.31 22.40
N VAL A 81 -6.40 4.57 22.43
CA VAL A 81 -7.24 5.75 22.18
C VAL A 81 -6.48 6.73 21.29
N VAL A 82 -7.20 7.61 20.60
CA VAL A 82 -6.60 8.68 19.80
C VAL A 82 -6.77 9.99 20.55
N VAL A 83 -5.68 10.60 21.00
CA VAL A 83 -5.67 11.94 21.57
C VAL A 83 -5.52 12.95 20.42
N VAL A 84 -6.43 13.92 20.37
CA VAL A 84 -6.35 15.05 19.43
C VAL A 84 -5.76 16.25 20.17
N HIS A 85 -4.49 16.56 19.92
CA HIS A 85 -3.79 17.66 20.58
C HIS A 85 -3.36 18.72 19.57
N LYS A 86 -3.83 19.95 19.75
CA LYS A 86 -3.56 21.09 18.84
C LYS A 86 -3.79 20.75 17.36
N GLY A 87 -4.93 20.05 17.07
CA GLY A 87 -5.33 19.67 15.72
C GLY A 87 -4.59 18.47 15.12
N VAL A 88 -3.69 17.80 15.86
CA VAL A 88 -2.98 16.60 15.44
C VAL A 88 -3.48 15.37 16.22
N ARG A 89 -3.58 14.24 15.53
CA ARG A 89 -4.03 12.97 16.09
C ARG A 89 -2.84 12.12 16.49
N PHE A 90 -2.85 11.59 17.72
CA PHE A 90 -1.82 10.69 18.24
C PHE A 90 -2.44 9.42 18.78
N ASP A 91 -1.94 8.27 18.34
CA ASP A 91 -2.31 6.98 18.91
C ASP A 91 -1.62 6.81 20.27
N VAL A 92 -2.43 6.74 21.33
CA VAL A 92 -1.96 6.57 22.71
C VAL A 92 -2.40 5.22 23.23
N THR A 93 -1.44 4.34 23.51
CA THR A 93 -1.69 2.97 23.94
C THR A 93 -1.24 2.76 25.39
N THR A 94 -2.12 2.25 26.24
CA THR A 94 -1.80 1.86 27.62
C THR A 94 -0.82 0.67 27.62
N PHE A 95 0.19 0.69 28.50
CA PHE A 95 1.05 -0.46 28.75
C PHE A 95 0.22 -1.69 29.08
N ARG A 96 0.42 -2.76 28.36
CA ARG A 96 -0.40 -3.95 28.53
C ARG A 96 0.40 -5.26 28.39
N LYS A 97 -0.13 -6.29 28.99
CA LYS A 97 0.26 -7.69 28.75
C LYS A 97 -0.89 -8.38 28.03
N GLU A 98 -0.57 -9.08 26.98
CA GLU A 98 -1.52 -9.89 26.21
C GLU A 98 -1.48 -11.31 26.79
N ILE A 99 -2.66 -11.84 27.18
CA ILE A 99 -2.74 -13.09 27.97
C ILE A 99 -3.04 -14.28 27.06
N LYS A 100 -3.93 -14.09 26.08
CA LYS A 100 -4.38 -15.16 25.19
C LYS A 100 -4.68 -14.56 23.80
N TYR A 101 -4.31 -15.30 22.76
CA TYR A 101 -4.61 -14.95 21.37
C TYR A 101 -5.63 -15.90 20.78
N GLU A 102 -6.51 -15.37 19.93
CA GLU A 102 -7.44 -16.12 19.12
C GLU A 102 -7.07 -16.01 17.64
N ASN A 103 -7.26 -17.12 16.91
CA ASN A 103 -6.99 -17.22 15.48
C ASN A 103 -5.57 -16.78 15.05
N ASN A 104 -4.59 -16.95 15.96
CA ASN A 104 -3.19 -16.54 15.76
C ASN A 104 -3.04 -15.05 15.39
N ARG A 105 -3.88 -14.16 15.98
CA ARG A 105 -3.81 -12.71 15.70
C ARG A 105 -4.37 -11.81 16.79
N LYS A 106 -5.61 -12.01 17.25
CA LYS A 106 -6.27 -11.09 18.18
C LYS A 106 -5.99 -11.51 19.61
N PRO A 107 -5.48 -10.60 20.48
CA PRO A 107 -5.47 -10.88 21.91
C PRO A 107 -6.92 -10.91 22.42
N VAL A 108 -7.33 -12.04 22.98
CA VAL A 108 -8.68 -12.20 23.56
C VAL A 108 -8.78 -11.49 24.91
N LYS A 109 -7.67 -11.44 25.63
CA LYS A 109 -7.61 -10.82 26.95
C LYS A 109 -6.32 -10.06 27.13
N ILE A 110 -6.45 -8.80 27.54
CA ILE A 110 -5.32 -7.96 27.93
C ILE A 110 -5.41 -7.65 29.42
N LYS A 111 -4.26 -7.31 30.01
CA LYS A 111 -4.15 -6.75 31.35
C LYS A 111 -3.30 -5.49 31.29
N TYR A 112 -3.82 -4.38 31.80
CA TYR A 112 -3.04 -3.16 31.95
C TYR A 112 -1.95 -3.35 32.98
N ILE A 113 -0.78 -2.82 32.72
CA ILE A 113 0.41 -2.92 33.56
C ILE A 113 1.09 -1.55 33.66
N LYS A 114 1.95 -1.38 34.66
CA LYS A 114 2.75 -0.15 34.84
C LYS A 114 4.22 -0.33 34.47
N ASP A 115 4.60 -1.46 33.92
CA ASP A 115 5.97 -1.84 33.63
C ASP A 115 6.21 -1.73 32.11
N LEU A 116 6.95 -0.68 31.69
CA LEU A 116 7.29 -0.43 30.31
C LEU A 116 8.05 -1.62 29.68
N LYS A 117 9.00 -2.22 30.37
CA LYS A 117 9.77 -3.37 29.87
C LYS A 117 8.86 -4.52 29.45
N LYS A 118 7.82 -4.80 30.24
CA LYS A 118 6.84 -5.85 29.89
C LYS A 118 5.98 -5.47 28.71
N ASP A 119 5.66 -4.19 28.50
CA ASP A 119 4.97 -3.73 27.30
C ASP A 119 5.85 -3.90 26.06
N LEU A 120 7.13 -3.56 26.14
CA LEU A 120 8.07 -3.73 25.04
C LEU A 120 8.27 -5.19 24.65
N LEU A 121 8.29 -6.10 25.63
CA LEU A 121 8.45 -7.55 25.39
C LEU A 121 7.29 -8.18 24.61
N ARG A 122 6.11 -7.57 24.52
CA ARG A 122 5.01 -8.07 23.69
C ARG A 122 5.06 -7.59 22.26
N ARG A 123 5.91 -6.61 21.90
CA ARG A 123 6.00 -6.04 20.54
C ARG A 123 6.54 -7.05 19.54
N ASP A 124 6.47 -6.72 18.27
CA ASP A 124 6.80 -7.62 17.17
C ASP A 124 8.33 -7.82 17.00
N PHE A 125 9.05 -6.73 16.74
CA PHE A 125 10.49 -6.78 16.42
C PHE A 125 11.28 -5.88 17.34
N THR A 126 12.54 -6.29 17.61
CA THR A 126 13.46 -5.59 18.51
C THR A 126 13.66 -4.13 18.12
N ILE A 127 13.82 -3.86 16.84
CA ILE A 127 14.02 -2.49 16.31
C ILE A 127 12.84 -1.53 16.56
N ASN A 128 11.66 -2.05 16.94
CA ASN A 128 10.47 -1.26 17.28
C ASN A 128 10.27 -1.13 18.79
N THR A 129 11.26 -1.47 19.61
CA THR A 129 11.18 -1.39 21.09
C THR A 129 11.96 -0.24 21.68
N LEU A 130 12.58 0.58 20.87
CA LEU A 130 13.17 1.83 21.33
C LEU A 130 12.08 2.80 21.75
N CYS A 131 12.36 3.54 22.81
CA CYS A 131 11.46 4.56 23.35
C CYS A 131 12.15 5.92 23.39
N MET A 132 11.37 7.00 23.35
CA MET A 132 11.87 8.35 23.55
C MET A 132 11.05 9.01 24.66
N ASN A 133 11.71 9.62 25.63
CA ASN A 133 11.05 10.33 26.72
C ASN A 133 10.74 11.78 26.36
N SER A 134 10.11 12.52 27.28
CA SER A 134 9.73 13.94 27.11
C SER A 134 10.91 14.91 27.02
N LYS A 135 12.16 14.46 27.20
CA LYS A 135 13.39 15.24 27.02
C LYS A 135 14.06 14.97 25.67
N GLY A 136 13.48 14.11 24.82
CA GLY A 136 14.10 13.67 23.57
C GLY A 136 15.19 12.61 23.74
N GLU A 137 15.35 12.03 24.93
CA GLU A 137 16.35 11.00 25.20
C GLU A 137 15.84 9.64 24.72
N ILE A 138 16.64 8.92 23.92
CA ILE A 138 16.31 7.58 23.46
C ILE A 138 16.75 6.55 24.48
N LEU A 139 15.81 5.68 24.85
CA LEU A 139 15.96 4.62 25.83
C LEU A 139 15.96 3.26 25.14
N ASP A 140 17.03 2.50 25.34
CA ASP A 140 17.15 1.11 24.87
C ASP A 140 17.06 0.14 26.05
N ILE A 141 15.85 -0.18 26.46
CA ILE A 141 15.56 -1.02 27.63
C ILE A 141 15.86 -2.50 27.37
N LEU A 142 15.82 -2.94 26.12
CA LEU A 142 16.02 -4.32 25.73
C LEU A 142 17.40 -4.62 25.14
N ASN A 143 18.30 -3.62 25.11
CA ASN A 143 19.64 -3.68 24.54
C ASN A 143 19.65 -4.13 23.07
N ILE A 144 18.86 -3.45 22.25
CA ILE A 144 18.64 -3.82 20.83
C ILE A 144 19.43 -2.93 19.85
N LYS A 145 20.18 -1.94 20.35
CA LYS A 145 20.91 -0.99 19.48
C LYS A 145 21.75 -1.71 18.42
N LYS A 146 22.37 -2.83 18.80
CA LYS A 146 23.14 -3.64 17.86
C LYS A 146 22.33 -4.15 16.68
N ASP A 147 21.05 -4.50 16.86
CA ASP A 147 20.18 -4.96 15.75
C ASP A 147 19.95 -3.83 14.72
N ILE A 148 19.93 -2.56 15.17
CA ILE A 148 19.83 -1.39 14.27
C ILE A 148 21.18 -1.13 13.57
N ASP A 149 22.28 -1.14 14.32
CA ASP A 149 23.62 -0.89 13.79
C ASP A 149 24.02 -1.95 12.75
N ASP A 150 23.70 -3.24 13.02
CA ASP A 150 23.97 -4.37 12.13
C ASP A 150 22.90 -4.53 11.02
N LYS A 151 21.84 -3.69 11.01
CA LYS A 151 20.68 -3.77 10.09
C LYS A 151 20.02 -5.15 10.10
N VAL A 152 19.76 -5.69 11.29
CA VAL A 152 19.15 -7.01 11.48
C VAL A 152 17.75 -6.89 12.04
N LEU A 153 16.80 -7.58 11.39
CA LEU A 153 15.44 -7.70 11.85
C LEU A 153 15.24 -8.99 12.65
N ARG A 154 14.95 -8.83 13.92
CA ARG A 154 14.78 -9.91 14.90
C ARG A 154 13.45 -9.77 15.64
N THR A 155 12.74 -10.89 15.89
CA THR A 155 11.56 -10.85 16.75
C THR A 155 11.95 -10.59 18.21
N VAL A 156 11.09 -9.89 18.95
CA VAL A 156 11.25 -9.77 20.40
C VAL A 156 11.01 -11.15 21.03
N GLY A 157 11.99 -11.66 21.77
CA GLY A 157 11.90 -12.98 22.42
C GLY A 157 12.00 -14.15 21.44
N ASN A 158 11.27 -15.24 21.71
CA ASN A 158 11.38 -16.45 20.90
C ASN A 158 10.48 -16.40 19.66
N PRO A 159 11.04 -16.41 18.43
CA PRO A 159 10.27 -16.30 17.19
C PRO A 159 9.22 -17.42 17.03
N ARG A 160 9.47 -18.62 17.57
CA ARG A 160 8.50 -19.73 17.53
C ARG A 160 7.15 -19.35 18.14
N TYR A 161 7.18 -18.71 19.30
CA TYR A 161 5.96 -18.30 20.00
C TYR A 161 5.37 -17.03 19.37
N ARG A 162 6.22 -16.05 19.08
CA ARG A 162 5.80 -14.75 18.58
C ARG A 162 5.05 -14.82 17.24
N ILE A 163 5.48 -15.69 16.33
CA ILE A 163 4.82 -15.90 15.03
C ILE A 163 3.51 -16.67 15.20
N LYS A 164 3.44 -17.62 16.14
CA LYS A 164 2.20 -18.35 16.44
C LYS A 164 1.15 -17.49 17.14
N GLU A 165 1.55 -16.52 17.94
CA GLU A 165 0.64 -15.56 18.59
C GLU A 165 -0.04 -14.67 17.53
N ASP A 166 0.72 -14.13 16.59
CA ASP A 166 0.23 -13.28 15.51
C ASP A 166 0.95 -13.59 14.20
N SER A 167 0.25 -14.29 13.31
CA SER A 167 0.81 -14.68 12.00
C SER A 167 1.02 -13.51 11.04
N LEU A 168 0.37 -12.34 11.27
CA LEU A 168 0.62 -11.14 10.49
C LEU A 168 2.08 -10.68 10.60
N ARG A 169 2.76 -11.01 11.70
CA ARG A 169 4.20 -10.73 11.89
C ARG A 169 5.08 -11.33 10.79
N ILE A 170 4.63 -12.37 10.08
CA ILE A 170 5.35 -12.93 8.95
C ILE A 170 5.46 -11.88 7.83
N LEU A 171 4.34 -11.33 7.40
CA LEU A 171 4.31 -10.31 6.35
C LEU A 171 4.92 -8.98 6.82
N ARG A 172 4.67 -8.58 8.08
CA ARG A 172 5.29 -7.39 8.70
C ARG A 172 6.81 -7.50 8.73
N CYS A 173 7.37 -8.69 9.00
CA CYS A 173 8.81 -8.93 8.96
C CYS A 173 9.36 -8.71 7.55
N ILE A 174 8.74 -9.32 6.54
CA ILE A 174 9.16 -9.16 5.15
C ILE A 174 9.04 -7.69 4.72
N ARG A 175 7.94 -7.02 5.06
CA ARG A 175 7.75 -5.59 4.78
C ARG A 175 8.86 -4.74 5.40
N LEU A 176 9.14 -4.93 6.69
CA LEU A 176 10.20 -4.15 7.37
C LEU A 176 11.58 -4.46 6.79
N ALA A 177 11.90 -5.74 6.51
CA ALA A 177 13.15 -6.11 5.86
C ALA A 177 13.31 -5.44 4.48
N THR A 178 12.20 -5.33 3.74
CA THR A 178 12.16 -4.69 2.43
C THR A 178 12.29 -3.17 2.54
N VAL A 179 11.45 -2.53 3.37
CA VAL A 179 11.37 -1.06 3.48
C VAL A 179 12.62 -0.46 4.11
N LEU A 180 13.21 -1.14 5.09
CA LEU A 180 14.42 -0.68 5.80
C LEU A 180 15.73 -1.16 5.16
N ASP A 181 15.64 -2.08 4.21
CA ASP A 181 16.78 -2.80 3.65
C ASP A 181 17.60 -3.53 4.73
N PHE A 182 16.91 -4.20 5.65
CA PHE A 182 17.51 -4.98 6.73
C PHE A 182 17.49 -6.47 6.41
N ASP A 183 18.48 -7.20 6.94
CA ASP A 183 18.49 -8.66 6.87
C ASP A 183 17.67 -9.27 8.00
N ILE A 184 17.07 -10.43 7.72
CA ILE A 184 16.30 -11.16 8.75
C ILE A 184 17.24 -12.13 9.48
N GLU A 185 17.23 -12.05 10.81
CA GLU A 185 17.98 -13.01 11.67
C GLU A 185 17.66 -14.46 11.30
N LYS A 186 18.68 -15.31 11.22
CA LYS A 186 18.57 -16.72 10.77
C LYS A 186 17.47 -17.50 11.49
N LYS A 187 17.38 -17.38 12.82
CA LYS A 187 16.37 -18.06 13.62
C LYS A 187 14.97 -17.54 13.35
N THR A 188 14.81 -16.21 13.24
CA THR A 188 13.56 -15.56 12.86
C THR A 188 13.14 -16.05 11.47
N LYS A 189 14.03 -15.99 10.48
CA LYS A 189 13.80 -16.41 9.09
C LYS A 189 13.32 -17.86 8.99
N TYR A 190 13.97 -18.77 9.73
CA TYR A 190 13.55 -20.18 9.80
C TYR A 190 12.11 -20.35 10.26
N PHE A 191 11.69 -19.61 11.31
CA PHE A 191 10.33 -19.74 11.83
C PHE A 191 9.29 -19.02 10.98
N LEU A 192 9.66 -17.96 10.23
CA LEU A 192 8.77 -17.34 9.23
C LEU A 192 8.38 -18.37 8.16
N SER A 193 9.35 -19.09 7.59
CA SER A 193 9.09 -20.13 6.60
C SER A 193 8.29 -21.29 7.20
N LYS A 194 8.75 -21.82 8.37
CA LYS A 194 8.11 -22.96 9.03
C LYS A 194 6.64 -22.76 9.36
N TYR A 195 6.26 -21.55 9.73
CA TYR A 195 4.88 -21.19 10.11
C TYR A 195 4.15 -20.37 9.04
N GLY A 196 4.69 -20.26 7.83
CA GLY A 196 4.07 -19.57 6.71
C GLY A 196 2.62 -19.98 6.46
N TYR A 197 2.28 -21.25 6.65
CA TYR A 197 0.93 -21.78 6.51
C TYR A 197 -0.11 -21.09 7.42
N LEU A 198 0.30 -20.45 8.52
CA LEU A 198 -0.60 -19.72 9.41
C LEU A 198 -1.19 -18.47 8.74
N LEU A 199 -0.59 -17.99 7.65
CA LEU A 199 -1.15 -16.90 6.85
C LEU A 199 -2.53 -17.25 6.27
N ASN A 200 -2.88 -18.53 6.13
CA ASN A 200 -4.23 -18.94 5.72
C ASN A 200 -5.34 -18.46 6.67
N LYS A 201 -4.99 -18.16 7.93
CA LYS A 201 -5.94 -17.67 8.93
C LYS A 201 -6.19 -16.15 8.86
N LEU A 202 -5.41 -15.42 8.06
CA LEU A 202 -5.56 -13.98 7.88
C LEU A 202 -6.56 -13.67 6.78
N SER A 203 -7.31 -12.59 6.96
CA SER A 203 -8.15 -12.03 5.89
C SER A 203 -7.31 -11.54 4.72
N MET A 204 -7.89 -11.55 3.53
CA MET A 204 -7.20 -11.07 2.32
C MET A 204 -6.88 -9.58 2.38
N ASP A 205 -7.73 -8.77 3.05
CA ASP A 205 -7.47 -7.33 3.26
C ASP A 205 -6.14 -7.12 3.97
N ARG A 206 -5.90 -7.86 5.06
CA ARG A 206 -4.66 -7.73 5.84
C ARG A 206 -3.43 -8.22 5.10
N LYS A 207 -3.58 -9.28 4.31
CA LYS A 207 -2.49 -9.74 3.45
C LYS A 207 -2.18 -8.67 2.40
N LYS A 208 -3.22 -8.10 1.76
CA LYS A 208 -3.08 -7.05 0.75
C LYS A 208 -2.40 -5.80 1.30
N GLU A 209 -2.83 -5.31 2.48
CA GLU A 209 -2.22 -4.14 3.15
C GLU A 209 -0.70 -4.27 3.32
N GLU A 210 -0.20 -5.43 3.74
CA GLU A 210 1.23 -5.65 3.92
C GLU A 210 1.95 -5.87 2.58
N LEU A 211 1.32 -6.60 1.64
CA LEU A 211 1.85 -6.83 0.29
C LEU A 211 1.96 -5.53 -0.50
N ASP A 212 0.96 -4.65 -0.44
CA ASP A 212 0.98 -3.34 -1.08
C ASP A 212 2.20 -2.52 -0.61
N LYS A 213 2.48 -2.52 0.69
CA LYS A 213 3.65 -1.82 1.26
C LYS A 213 4.98 -2.46 0.85
N ILE A 214 5.01 -3.78 0.63
CA ILE A 214 6.18 -4.48 0.11
C ILE A 214 6.40 -4.08 -1.36
N PHE A 215 5.35 -4.12 -2.17
CA PHE A 215 5.41 -3.85 -3.61
C PHE A 215 5.72 -2.38 -3.93
N LEU A 216 5.23 -1.43 -3.11
CA LEU A 216 5.54 0.00 -3.26
C LEU A 216 6.91 0.41 -2.72
N SER A 217 7.63 -0.49 -2.04
CA SER A 217 8.96 -0.18 -1.53
C SER A 217 9.96 0.02 -2.66
N ARG A 218 10.92 0.91 -2.46
CA ARG A 218 12.07 1.05 -3.38
C ARG A 218 12.87 -0.25 -3.54
N ASN A 219 12.85 -1.10 -2.50
CA ASN A 219 13.53 -2.40 -2.49
C ASN A 219 12.54 -3.56 -2.72
N ASN A 220 11.47 -3.35 -3.50
CA ASN A 220 10.42 -4.33 -3.74
C ASN A 220 10.95 -5.68 -4.26
N GLU A 221 12.04 -5.66 -5.00
CA GLU A 221 12.73 -6.86 -5.49
C GLU A 221 13.25 -7.74 -4.33
N LYS A 222 13.77 -7.13 -3.26
CA LYS A 222 14.14 -7.84 -2.01
C LYS A 222 12.90 -8.49 -1.38
N GLY A 223 11.78 -7.77 -1.33
CA GLY A 223 10.51 -8.27 -0.83
C GLY A 223 10.02 -9.47 -1.63
N ARG A 224 10.04 -9.39 -2.96
CA ARG A 224 9.71 -10.49 -3.87
C ARG A 224 10.58 -11.73 -3.60
N LYS A 225 11.89 -11.55 -3.53
CA LYS A 225 12.84 -12.63 -3.25
C LYS A 225 12.56 -13.30 -1.90
N LEU A 226 12.28 -12.51 -0.84
CA LEU A 226 11.96 -13.04 0.48
C LEU A 226 10.65 -13.84 0.48
N LEU A 227 9.60 -13.37 -0.21
CA LEU A 227 8.34 -14.11 -0.32
C LEU A 227 8.52 -15.47 -1.00
N ILE A 228 9.37 -15.53 -2.04
CA ILE A 228 9.68 -16.75 -2.78
C ILE A 228 10.57 -17.68 -1.92
N GLU A 229 11.66 -17.16 -1.36
CA GLU A 229 12.63 -17.92 -0.55
C GLU A 229 11.98 -18.56 0.68
N LEU A 230 11.02 -17.86 1.29
CA LEU A 230 10.27 -18.36 2.44
C LEU A 230 9.12 -19.31 2.06
N ASN A 231 8.95 -19.63 0.77
CA ASN A 231 7.90 -20.48 0.21
C ASN A 231 6.47 -19.99 0.54
N LEU A 232 6.24 -18.68 0.50
CA LEU A 232 4.96 -18.07 0.85
C LEU A 232 4.03 -17.82 -0.34
N THR A 233 4.51 -17.99 -1.57
CA THR A 233 3.73 -17.70 -2.79
C THR A 233 2.43 -18.48 -2.87
N ASN A 234 2.45 -19.76 -2.53
CA ASN A 234 1.25 -20.61 -2.59
C ASN A 234 0.22 -20.23 -1.52
N VAL A 235 0.64 -20.02 -0.27
CA VAL A 235 -0.26 -19.63 0.83
C VAL A 235 -0.83 -18.22 0.65
N LEU A 236 -0.17 -17.38 -0.12
CA LEU A 236 -0.61 -16.05 -0.49
C LEU A 236 -1.40 -16.02 -1.82
N ASN A 237 -1.57 -17.17 -2.49
CA ASN A 237 -2.18 -17.27 -3.82
C ASN A 237 -1.50 -16.38 -4.88
N LEU A 238 -0.16 -16.31 -4.86
CA LEU A 238 0.64 -15.50 -5.77
C LEU A 238 1.59 -16.35 -6.65
N PRO A 239 1.09 -17.37 -7.40
CA PRO A 239 1.95 -18.28 -8.15
C PRO A 239 2.75 -17.59 -9.26
N LYS A 240 2.24 -16.47 -9.78
CA LYS A 240 2.90 -15.69 -10.85
C LYS A 240 3.96 -14.69 -10.34
N LEU A 241 4.16 -14.57 -9.01
CA LEU A 241 5.00 -13.53 -8.41
C LEU A 241 6.43 -13.50 -8.97
N ASN A 242 6.98 -14.63 -9.38
CA ASN A 242 8.32 -14.70 -9.96
C ASN A 242 8.40 -14.14 -11.40
N ASN A 243 7.27 -14.11 -12.11
CA ASN A 243 7.21 -13.83 -13.54
C ASN A 243 6.68 -12.42 -13.87
N ILE A 244 6.36 -11.61 -12.88
CA ILE A 244 5.86 -10.25 -13.08
C ILE A 244 6.99 -9.23 -13.14
N VAL A 245 6.73 -8.11 -13.76
CA VAL A 245 7.55 -6.90 -13.67
C VAL A 245 7.09 -6.09 -12.48
N LEU A 246 7.99 -5.78 -11.55
CA LEU A 246 7.71 -4.88 -10.43
C LEU A 246 7.75 -3.43 -10.92
N CYS A 247 6.61 -2.95 -11.39
CA CYS A 247 6.42 -1.56 -11.80
C CYS A 247 6.12 -0.65 -10.61
N THR A 248 6.04 0.66 -10.85
CA THR A 248 5.84 1.67 -9.79
C THR A 248 4.39 1.79 -9.33
N ASP A 249 3.46 1.22 -10.07
CA ASP A 249 2.02 1.29 -9.81
C ASP A 249 1.46 -0.05 -9.31
N LEU A 250 0.69 -0.01 -8.20
CA LEU A 250 0.09 -1.21 -7.61
C LEU A 250 -0.90 -1.91 -8.55
N LEU A 251 -1.69 -1.13 -9.31
CA LEU A 251 -2.63 -1.72 -10.26
C LEU A 251 -1.89 -2.58 -11.28
N GLY A 252 -0.74 -2.11 -11.77
CA GLY A 252 0.10 -2.84 -12.71
C GLY A 252 0.65 -4.14 -12.13
N ILE A 253 1.09 -4.13 -10.87
CA ILE A 253 1.59 -5.32 -10.18
C ILE A 253 0.45 -6.33 -9.99
N TRP A 254 -0.69 -5.90 -9.40
CA TRP A 254 -1.83 -6.78 -9.16
C TRP A 254 -2.48 -7.29 -10.44
N CYS A 255 -2.51 -6.48 -11.50
CA CYS A 255 -2.99 -6.89 -12.83
C CYS A 255 -2.22 -8.10 -13.38
N GLN A 256 -0.87 -8.09 -13.24
CA GLN A 256 0.00 -9.17 -13.72
C GLN A 256 -0.12 -10.44 -12.86
N LEU A 257 -0.47 -10.31 -11.57
CA LEU A 257 -0.66 -11.44 -10.66
C LEU A 257 -1.95 -12.21 -10.94
N GLU A 258 -2.95 -11.58 -11.56
CA GLU A 258 -4.26 -12.18 -11.93
C GLU A 258 -5.00 -12.80 -10.74
N VAL A 259 -5.11 -12.05 -9.66
CA VAL A 259 -5.72 -12.49 -8.39
C VAL A 259 -6.88 -11.58 -7.95
N ASP A 260 -7.48 -10.89 -8.88
CA ASP A 260 -8.57 -9.92 -8.65
C ASP A 260 -9.88 -10.56 -8.13
N ASP A 261 -10.04 -11.87 -8.26
CA ASP A 261 -11.16 -12.62 -7.63
C ASP A 261 -10.80 -13.17 -6.24
N ILE A 262 -9.54 -13.08 -5.83
CA ILE A 262 -9.03 -13.59 -4.56
C ILE A 262 -8.83 -12.46 -3.55
N TYR A 263 -8.22 -11.37 -3.99
CA TYR A 263 -7.95 -10.21 -3.16
C TYR A 263 -9.05 -9.16 -3.29
N PRO A 264 -9.26 -8.31 -2.25
CA PRO A 264 -10.28 -7.26 -2.28
C PRO A 264 -9.84 -6.11 -3.18
N PHE A 265 -10.60 -5.92 -4.26
CA PHE A 265 -10.48 -4.77 -5.17
C PHE A 265 -11.85 -4.16 -5.40
N THR A 266 -11.89 -2.86 -5.64
CA THR A 266 -13.09 -2.15 -6.05
C THR A 266 -13.52 -2.57 -7.47
N LYS A 267 -14.77 -2.30 -7.83
CA LYS A 267 -15.26 -2.56 -9.20
C LYS A 267 -14.44 -1.80 -10.25
N VAL A 268 -14.02 -0.56 -9.92
CA VAL A 268 -13.21 0.27 -10.81
C VAL A 268 -11.84 -0.35 -11.02
N GLU A 269 -11.14 -0.77 -9.96
CA GLU A 269 -9.84 -1.43 -10.07
C GLU A 269 -9.91 -2.72 -10.89
N LYS A 270 -10.94 -3.54 -10.69
CA LYS A 270 -11.14 -4.78 -11.47
C LYS A 270 -11.34 -4.51 -12.96
N GLU A 271 -12.14 -3.50 -13.32
CA GLU A 271 -12.33 -3.11 -14.72
C GLU A 271 -11.04 -2.56 -15.32
N GLN A 272 -10.34 -1.68 -14.61
CA GLN A 272 -9.04 -1.17 -15.04
C GLN A 272 -8.00 -2.28 -15.24
N MET A 273 -7.92 -3.28 -14.35
CA MET A 273 -7.04 -4.44 -14.53
C MET A 273 -7.42 -5.26 -15.75
N LYS A 274 -8.71 -5.42 -16.02
CA LYS A 274 -9.21 -6.13 -17.22
C LYS A 274 -8.82 -5.38 -18.50
N GLU A 275 -9.02 -4.07 -18.55
CA GLU A 275 -8.60 -3.23 -19.67
C GLU A 275 -7.08 -3.24 -19.86
N LEU A 276 -6.32 -3.14 -18.77
CA LEU A 276 -4.85 -3.21 -18.81
C LEU A 276 -4.35 -4.56 -19.36
N ARG A 277 -5.01 -5.69 -19.02
CA ARG A 277 -4.65 -6.99 -19.59
C ARG A 277 -4.91 -7.06 -21.10
N VAL A 278 -5.94 -6.37 -21.59
CA VAL A 278 -6.17 -6.25 -23.04
C VAL A 278 -5.08 -5.42 -23.68
N LEU A 279 -4.75 -4.30 -23.07
CA LEU A 279 -3.69 -3.41 -23.54
C LEU A 279 -2.31 -4.10 -23.55
N LEU A 280 -1.98 -4.89 -22.53
CA LEU A 280 -0.71 -5.62 -22.41
C LEU A 280 -0.50 -6.68 -23.52
N LYS A 281 -1.55 -7.09 -24.23
CA LYS A 281 -1.46 -7.99 -25.40
C LYS A 281 -1.04 -7.27 -26.67
N GLN A 282 -1.07 -5.92 -26.68
CA GLN A 282 -0.61 -5.12 -27.80
C GLN A 282 0.91 -4.97 -27.77
N ASP A 283 1.51 -4.85 -28.93
CA ASP A 283 2.97 -4.64 -29.06
C ASP A 283 3.36 -3.19 -28.78
N SER A 284 2.46 -2.24 -29.07
CA SER A 284 2.70 -0.81 -28.89
C SER A 284 1.40 -0.07 -28.53
N ILE A 285 1.55 1.14 -28.01
CA ILE A 285 0.44 2.09 -27.78
C ILE A 285 0.38 3.04 -28.97
N ASP A 286 -0.80 3.14 -29.59
CA ASP A 286 -1.16 4.14 -30.59
C ASP A 286 -2.10 5.21 -30.00
N ASN A 287 -2.44 6.23 -30.77
CA ASN A 287 -3.35 7.30 -30.35
C ASN A 287 -4.75 6.77 -30.04
N TYR A 288 -5.20 5.71 -30.71
CA TYR A 288 -6.48 5.08 -30.38
C TYR A 288 -6.44 4.39 -29.01
N SER A 289 -5.34 3.74 -28.65
CA SER A 289 -5.16 3.15 -27.31
C SER A 289 -5.15 4.22 -26.23
N LEU A 290 -4.49 5.37 -26.46
CA LEU A 290 -4.50 6.52 -25.55
C LEU A 290 -5.91 7.08 -25.35
N TYR A 291 -6.68 7.21 -26.42
CA TYR A 291 -8.07 7.66 -26.38
C TYR A 291 -8.96 6.67 -25.62
N LYS A 292 -8.87 5.39 -25.93
CA LYS A 292 -9.73 4.33 -25.42
C LYS A 292 -9.51 4.00 -23.96
N TYR A 293 -8.23 3.84 -23.54
CA TYR A 293 -7.85 3.41 -22.21
C TYR A 293 -7.39 4.55 -21.30
N GLY A 294 -7.18 5.73 -21.86
CA GLY A 294 -6.73 6.91 -21.15
C GLY A 294 -5.25 6.91 -20.80
N LEU A 295 -4.74 8.07 -20.44
CA LEU A 295 -3.33 8.28 -20.10
C LEU A 295 -2.85 7.41 -18.95
N TYR A 296 -3.69 7.18 -17.92
CA TYR A 296 -3.31 6.42 -16.73
C TYR A 296 -2.93 4.97 -17.08
N LEU A 297 -3.84 4.22 -17.72
CA LEU A 297 -3.56 2.82 -18.05
C LEU A 297 -2.42 2.67 -19.08
N CYS A 298 -2.32 3.59 -20.03
CA CYS A 298 -1.20 3.62 -20.97
C CYS A 298 0.15 3.91 -20.28
N THR A 299 0.14 4.73 -19.21
CA THR A 299 1.33 4.98 -18.39
C THR A 299 1.74 3.74 -17.59
N VAL A 300 0.77 3.01 -17.04
CA VAL A 300 1.03 1.74 -16.33
C VAL A 300 1.56 0.67 -17.30
N TYR A 301 0.97 0.58 -18.49
CA TYR A 301 1.48 -0.29 -19.57
C TYR A 301 2.95 0.02 -19.89
N ALA A 302 3.27 1.30 -20.11
CA ALA A 302 4.62 1.74 -20.43
C ALA A 302 5.63 1.38 -19.32
N ASP A 303 5.21 1.47 -18.06
CA ASP A 303 6.02 1.08 -16.92
C ASP A 303 6.33 -0.43 -16.94
N ILE A 304 5.33 -1.26 -17.21
CA ILE A 304 5.48 -2.72 -17.29
C ILE A 304 6.37 -3.13 -18.50
N LYS A 305 6.20 -2.45 -19.64
CA LYS A 305 6.97 -2.74 -20.88
C LYS A 305 8.35 -2.06 -20.91
N GLY A 306 8.70 -1.22 -19.93
CA GLY A 306 9.96 -0.48 -19.92
C GLY A 306 10.04 0.61 -20.99
N ILE A 307 8.92 1.22 -21.39
CA ILE A 307 8.82 2.23 -22.44
C ILE A 307 8.81 3.64 -21.82
N SER A 308 9.36 4.62 -22.52
CA SER A 308 9.37 6.01 -22.07
C SER A 308 7.96 6.60 -21.98
N LYS A 309 7.63 7.16 -20.81
CA LYS A 309 6.34 7.82 -20.52
C LYS A 309 6.25 9.24 -21.11
N ARG A 310 7.36 9.88 -21.50
CA ARG A 310 7.40 11.29 -21.93
C ARG A 310 6.53 11.53 -23.16
N LYS A 311 6.63 10.67 -24.16
CA LYS A 311 5.88 10.77 -25.40
C LYS A 311 4.38 10.60 -25.17
N LEU A 312 3.96 9.67 -24.31
CA LEU A 312 2.55 9.37 -24.06
C LEU A 312 1.77 10.59 -23.57
N ASN A 313 2.36 11.41 -22.70
CA ASN A 313 1.71 12.61 -22.19
C ASN A 313 1.51 13.66 -23.30
N SER A 314 2.52 13.85 -24.14
CA SER A 314 2.41 14.76 -25.32
C SER A 314 1.38 14.25 -26.31
N ASP A 315 1.42 12.97 -26.66
CA ASP A 315 0.50 12.37 -27.61
C ASP A 315 -0.96 12.44 -27.11
N TYR A 316 -1.19 12.22 -25.82
CA TYR A 316 -2.51 12.31 -25.21
C TYR A 316 -3.12 13.73 -25.30
N HIS A 317 -2.31 14.76 -25.05
CA HIS A 317 -2.77 16.15 -25.17
C HIS A 317 -2.95 16.62 -26.62
N ASN A 318 -2.36 15.93 -27.58
CA ASN A 318 -2.45 16.23 -29.00
C ASN A 318 -3.43 15.31 -29.76
N LEU A 319 -4.27 14.55 -29.06
CA LEU A 319 -5.27 13.70 -29.71
C LEU A 319 -6.22 14.55 -30.57
N LYS A 320 -6.44 14.15 -31.83
CA LYS A 320 -7.32 14.84 -32.79
C LYS A 320 -8.79 14.87 -32.33
N ILE A 321 -9.23 13.87 -31.60
CA ILE A 321 -10.55 13.78 -30.97
C ILE A 321 -10.36 13.28 -29.52
N THR A 322 -11.21 13.79 -28.61
CA THR A 322 -11.22 13.43 -27.18
C THR A 322 -12.52 12.73 -26.78
N SER A 323 -13.51 12.77 -27.65
CA SER A 323 -14.80 12.11 -27.45
C SER A 323 -15.44 11.76 -28.80
N LYS A 324 -16.43 10.86 -28.81
CA LYS A 324 -17.23 10.51 -29.99
C LYS A 324 -17.96 11.72 -30.59
N LYS A 325 -18.21 12.77 -29.78
CA LYS A 325 -18.89 13.98 -30.22
C LYS A 325 -18.02 14.89 -31.12
N ASP A 326 -16.72 14.67 -31.09
CA ASP A 326 -15.75 15.43 -31.86
C ASP A 326 -15.67 14.95 -33.31
N ILE A 327 -16.26 13.78 -33.61
CA ILE A 327 -16.34 13.26 -34.99
C ILE A 327 -17.38 14.08 -35.77
N CYS A 328 -17.00 14.55 -36.96
CA CYS A 328 -17.86 15.39 -37.79
C CYS A 328 -19.12 14.68 -38.32
N VAL A 329 -19.23 13.36 -38.14
CA VAL A 329 -20.37 12.54 -38.59
C VAL A 329 -21.02 11.87 -37.39
N SER A 330 -22.36 12.03 -37.28
CA SER A 330 -23.17 11.37 -36.26
C SER A 330 -23.70 10.00 -36.73
N GLY A 331 -24.20 9.20 -35.78
CA GLY A 331 -24.89 7.93 -36.11
C GLY A 331 -26.10 8.13 -37.03
N GLY A 332 -26.77 9.30 -36.93
CA GLY A 332 -27.86 9.68 -37.84
C GLY A 332 -27.40 9.96 -39.28
N ASP A 333 -26.20 10.53 -39.41
CA ASP A 333 -25.63 10.78 -40.74
C ASP A 333 -25.15 9.47 -41.38
N ILE A 334 -24.62 8.54 -40.62
CA ILE A 334 -24.22 7.18 -41.10
C ILE A 334 -25.45 6.46 -41.67
N ILE A 335 -26.62 6.55 -40.99
CA ILE A 335 -27.89 5.99 -41.47
C ILE A 335 -28.28 6.58 -42.83
N LYS A 336 -28.18 7.92 -42.96
CA LYS A 336 -28.49 8.61 -44.23
C LYS A 336 -27.53 8.27 -45.36
N ILE A 337 -26.21 8.25 -45.05
CA ILE A 337 -25.16 7.95 -46.03
C ILE A 337 -25.33 6.55 -46.61
N LEU A 338 -25.60 5.55 -45.74
CA LEU A 338 -25.75 4.14 -46.17
C LEU A 338 -27.19 3.79 -46.59
N ASN A 339 -28.14 4.66 -46.35
CA ASN A 339 -29.60 4.42 -46.58
C ASN A 339 -30.08 3.10 -45.93
N ARG A 340 -29.63 2.83 -44.66
CA ARG A 340 -29.93 1.61 -43.91
C ARG A 340 -30.73 1.91 -42.64
N LYS A 341 -31.56 0.96 -42.20
CA LYS A 341 -32.24 1.05 -40.88
C LYS A 341 -31.22 1.05 -39.75
N PRO A 342 -31.51 1.72 -38.59
CA PRO A 342 -30.63 1.70 -37.43
C PRO A 342 -30.25 0.26 -36.97
N GLY A 343 -28.98 0.05 -36.66
CA GLY A 343 -28.46 -1.27 -36.26
C GLY A 343 -27.09 -1.21 -35.59
N LYS A 344 -26.56 -2.38 -35.21
CA LYS A 344 -25.27 -2.52 -34.51
C LYS A 344 -24.10 -1.96 -35.33
N TYR A 345 -24.17 -2.02 -36.65
CA TYR A 345 -23.13 -1.54 -37.57
C TYR A 345 -22.73 -0.09 -37.33
N ILE A 346 -23.65 0.76 -36.81
CA ILE A 346 -23.37 2.19 -36.51
C ILE A 346 -22.25 2.28 -35.47
N LYS A 347 -22.30 1.44 -34.45
CA LYS A 347 -21.26 1.40 -33.40
C LYS A 347 -19.92 0.96 -33.99
N ASP A 348 -19.93 -0.03 -34.83
CA ASP A 348 -18.72 -0.61 -35.44
C ASP A 348 -18.07 0.41 -36.40
N ILE A 349 -18.88 1.14 -37.18
CA ILE A 349 -18.41 2.25 -38.05
C ILE A 349 -17.81 3.38 -37.21
N ILE A 350 -18.50 3.81 -36.14
CA ILE A 350 -17.99 4.90 -35.28
C ILE A 350 -16.64 4.49 -34.66
N GLU A 351 -16.50 3.24 -34.19
CA GLU A 351 -15.24 2.75 -33.62
C GLU A 351 -14.11 2.70 -34.67
N ASP A 352 -14.43 2.36 -35.91
CA ASP A 352 -13.47 2.36 -37.02
C ASP A 352 -13.06 3.79 -37.42
N LEU A 353 -14.01 4.73 -37.45
CA LEU A 353 -13.73 6.16 -37.68
C LEU A 353 -12.82 6.72 -36.56
N GLU A 354 -13.15 6.46 -35.28
CA GLU A 354 -12.28 6.84 -34.14
C GLU A 354 -10.84 6.39 -34.38
N LYS A 355 -10.68 5.12 -34.73
CA LYS A 355 -9.38 4.50 -34.97
C LYS A 355 -8.62 5.13 -36.14
N SER A 356 -9.33 5.37 -37.23
CA SER A 356 -8.75 5.91 -38.47
C SER A 356 -8.35 7.39 -38.30
N ILE A 357 -9.16 8.19 -37.62
CA ILE A 357 -8.89 9.62 -37.37
C ILE A 357 -7.70 9.75 -36.37
N LEU A 358 -7.72 8.99 -35.28
CA LEU A 358 -6.70 9.07 -34.23
C LEU A 358 -5.31 8.59 -34.71
N ASN A 359 -5.28 7.65 -35.67
CA ASN A 359 -4.05 7.11 -36.22
C ASN A 359 -3.66 7.74 -37.57
N ASP A 360 -4.15 8.96 -37.85
CA ASP A 360 -3.80 9.78 -39.02
C ASP A 360 -4.06 9.12 -40.39
N LYS A 361 -5.05 8.20 -40.45
CA LYS A 361 -5.48 7.52 -41.67
C LYS A 361 -6.66 8.20 -42.38
N LEU A 362 -7.38 9.03 -41.64
CA LEU A 362 -8.57 9.73 -42.10
C LEU A 362 -8.63 11.13 -41.46
N ASP A 363 -8.91 12.15 -42.26
CA ASP A 363 -9.14 13.48 -41.73
C ASP A 363 -10.56 13.62 -41.19
N ASN A 364 -10.71 14.31 -40.06
CA ASN A 364 -12.00 14.50 -39.39
C ASN A 364 -12.82 15.63 -40.13
N ASN A 365 -13.19 15.38 -41.36
CA ASN A 365 -14.12 16.25 -42.09
C ASN A 365 -15.25 15.44 -42.76
N TYR A 366 -16.40 16.06 -42.96
CA TYR A 366 -17.61 15.35 -43.39
C TYR A 366 -17.46 14.64 -44.73
N GLU A 367 -16.86 15.28 -45.74
CA GLU A 367 -16.77 14.72 -47.08
C GLU A 367 -15.82 13.53 -47.15
N GLU A 368 -14.69 13.61 -46.49
CA GLU A 368 -13.74 12.46 -46.39
C GLU A 368 -14.33 11.31 -45.63
N ILE A 369 -14.96 11.56 -44.48
CA ILE A 369 -15.61 10.52 -43.69
C ILE A 369 -16.76 9.88 -44.49
N LYS A 370 -17.57 10.69 -45.19
CA LYS A 370 -18.66 10.17 -46.05
C LYS A 370 -18.11 9.27 -47.15
N LYS A 371 -17.04 9.70 -47.83
CA LYS A 371 -16.36 8.89 -48.85
C LYS A 371 -15.85 7.59 -48.24
N TYR A 372 -15.15 7.65 -47.11
CA TYR A 372 -14.64 6.51 -46.41
C TYR A 372 -15.73 5.48 -46.05
N ILE A 373 -16.90 5.97 -45.57
CA ILE A 373 -18.04 5.11 -45.22
C ILE A 373 -18.59 4.42 -46.48
N LEU A 374 -18.71 5.14 -47.56
CA LEU A 374 -19.24 4.61 -48.85
C LEU A 374 -18.28 3.54 -49.42
N ASP A 375 -16.98 3.81 -49.36
CA ASP A 375 -15.97 2.91 -49.93
C ASP A 375 -15.82 1.63 -49.13
N ASN A 376 -16.03 1.63 -47.80
CA ASN A 376 -15.78 0.50 -46.94
C ASN A 376 -17.02 -0.25 -46.42
N TYR A 377 -18.22 0.40 -46.46
CA TYR A 377 -19.42 -0.15 -45.80
C TYR A 377 -20.66 -0.17 -46.70
N LYS A 378 -20.59 0.35 -47.95
CA LYS A 378 -21.66 0.19 -48.92
C LYS A 378 -21.64 -1.27 -49.38
N GLU A 379 -22.74 -2.01 -49.17
CA GLU A 379 -22.87 -3.36 -49.76
C GLU A 379 -22.98 -3.22 -51.27
N ASP A 380 -22.22 -4.07 -51.98
CA ASP A 380 -22.41 -4.23 -53.41
C ASP A 380 -23.88 -4.67 -53.64
N GLU A 381 -24.64 -3.89 -54.39
CA GLU A 381 -26.01 -4.21 -54.84
C GLU A 381 -26.05 -5.46 -55.79
N THR A 382 -25.00 -6.30 -55.76
CA THR A 382 -24.90 -7.49 -56.62
C THR A 382 -24.83 -8.77 -55.74
N LYS A 383 -25.98 -9.10 -55.09
CA LYS A 383 -26.37 -10.49 -54.78
C LYS A 383 -27.85 -10.61 -54.63
#